data_03cd32afd95303a9a564d694a705f062
#
_entry.id   03cd32afd95303a9a564d694a705f062
#
_cell.length_a   1.000
_cell.length_b   1.000
_cell.length_c   1.000
_cell.angle_alpha   90.00
_cell.angle_beta   90.00
_cell.angle_gamma   90.00
#
_symmetry.space_group_name_H-M   'P 1'
#
loop_
_entity.id
_entity.type
_entity.pdbx_description
1 polymer ?
#
loop_
_entity_poly.entity_id
_entity_poly.type
_entity_poly.pdbx_seq_one_letter_code
_entity_poly.pdbx_strand_id
1 'polypeptide(L)'
;METKRPSDEYFDYIDIDSIDNKKHKVKQPKHLITKDAPSRASRAVNAGSVLFSFVRPYLKNIAYIEDIHKNCIASTGFYICNSNGTLHSTFMYYLMISEYVVQGLNQFIKGDNSPSITKDNIENWLYPIPPQAEQKRIVEKISELFNVIENLEQSLN
;
A
#
# COMPACT_ATOMS: atom_id res chain seq x y z
N MET A 1 -8.15 6.45 -9.26
CA MET A 1 -6.77 5.93 -9.46
C MET A 1 -6.28 6.35 -10.84
N GLU A 2 -5.12 6.96 -10.89
CA GLU A 2 -4.52 7.44 -12.14
C GLU A 2 -3.92 6.28 -12.94
N THR A 3 -4.14 6.29 -14.27
CA THR A 3 -3.55 5.30 -15.18
C THR A 3 -2.30 5.90 -15.81
N LYS A 4 -1.18 5.17 -15.70
CA LYS A 4 0.10 5.53 -16.32
C LYS A 4 0.71 4.28 -16.94
N ARG A 5 0.93 4.31 -18.25
CA ARG A 5 1.67 3.28 -18.97
C ARG A 5 3.15 3.62 -19.01
N PRO A 6 4.05 2.63 -19.04
CA PRO A 6 5.46 2.90 -19.26
C PRO A 6 5.66 3.53 -20.65
N SER A 7 6.53 4.55 -20.72
CA SER A 7 6.85 5.31 -21.93
C SER A 7 8.34 5.31 -22.25
N ASP A 8 9.19 5.16 -21.25
CA ASP A 8 10.64 5.13 -21.40
C ASP A 8 11.09 3.73 -21.87
N GLU A 9 12.34 3.60 -22.30
CA GLU A 9 12.88 2.31 -22.75
C GLU A 9 12.81 1.24 -21.64
N TYR A 10 13.06 1.64 -20.40
CA TYR A 10 12.99 0.81 -19.20
C TYR A 10 12.09 1.47 -18.17
N PHE A 11 11.53 0.66 -17.30
CA PHE A 11 10.74 1.14 -16.16
C PHE A 11 10.81 0.18 -14.97
N ASP A 12 10.53 0.70 -13.79
CA ASP A 12 10.46 -0.08 -12.56
C ASP A 12 9.00 -0.45 -12.25
N TYR A 13 8.74 -1.74 -12.18
CA TYR A 13 7.42 -2.32 -12.01
C TYR A 13 7.23 -2.90 -10.61
N ILE A 14 6.14 -2.49 -9.95
CA ILE A 14 5.71 -3.04 -8.66
C ILE A 14 4.56 -3.99 -8.90
N ASP A 15 4.81 -5.30 -8.72
CA ASP A 15 3.81 -6.34 -8.68
C ASP A 15 3.61 -6.86 -7.25
N ILE A 16 2.69 -7.79 -7.02
CA ILE A 16 2.37 -8.32 -5.69
C ILE A 16 3.59 -8.96 -5.02
N ASP A 17 4.42 -9.67 -5.76
CA ASP A 17 5.65 -10.29 -5.29
C ASP A 17 6.80 -9.28 -4.99
N SER A 18 6.65 -8.03 -5.43
CA SER A 18 7.54 -6.93 -5.06
C SER A 18 7.31 -6.40 -3.63
N ILE A 19 6.27 -6.88 -2.94
CA ILE A 19 5.89 -6.40 -1.61
C ILE A 19 6.43 -7.33 -0.52
N ASP A 20 7.06 -6.75 0.50
CA ASP A 20 7.27 -7.37 1.80
C ASP A 20 6.03 -7.15 2.67
N ASN A 21 5.18 -8.15 2.78
CA ASN A 21 3.92 -8.06 3.50
C ASN A 21 4.05 -8.12 5.03
N LYS A 22 5.25 -8.34 5.55
CA LYS A 22 5.55 -8.25 7.00
C LYS A 22 5.98 -6.85 7.37
N LYS A 23 6.82 -6.24 6.53
CA LYS A 23 7.32 -4.87 6.72
C LYS A 23 6.44 -3.81 6.07
N HIS A 24 5.47 -4.22 5.26
CA HIS A 24 4.57 -3.34 4.51
C HIS A 24 5.31 -2.31 3.64
N LYS A 25 6.35 -2.79 2.94
CA LYS A 25 7.23 -1.98 2.09
C LYS A 25 7.40 -2.61 0.72
N VAL A 26 7.75 -1.80 -0.26
CA VAL A 26 8.27 -2.29 -1.54
C VAL A 26 9.66 -2.88 -1.28
N LYS A 27 9.82 -4.18 -1.49
CA LYS A 27 11.07 -4.91 -1.31
C LYS A 27 12.03 -4.64 -2.47
N GLN A 28 11.55 -4.89 -3.68
CA GLN A 28 12.31 -4.70 -4.91
C GLN A 28 11.37 -4.61 -6.12
N PRO A 29 11.30 -3.45 -6.78
CA PRO A 29 10.65 -3.34 -8.08
C PRO A 29 11.37 -4.20 -9.13
N LYS A 30 10.63 -4.64 -10.15
CA LYS A 30 11.19 -5.36 -11.30
C LYS A 30 11.62 -4.34 -12.34
N HIS A 31 12.90 -4.33 -12.72
CA HIS A 31 13.38 -3.50 -13.82
C HIS A 31 13.08 -4.18 -15.16
N LEU A 32 12.20 -3.60 -15.97
CA LEU A 32 11.68 -4.21 -17.19
C LEU A 32 11.88 -3.30 -18.41
N ILE A 33 12.01 -3.92 -19.59
CA ILE A 33 11.95 -3.21 -20.86
C ILE A 33 10.48 -2.96 -21.19
N THR A 34 10.15 -1.75 -21.63
CA THR A 34 8.76 -1.33 -21.89
C THR A 34 8.04 -2.17 -22.94
N LYS A 35 8.75 -2.65 -23.97
CA LYS A 35 8.17 -3.54 -24.98
C LYS A 35 7.63 -4.87 -24.40
N ASP A 36 8.18 -5.31 -23.27
CA ASP A 36 7.83 -6.54 -22.58
C ASP A 36 6.94 -6.27 -21.33
N ALA A 37 6.39 -5.04 -21.24
CA ALA A 37 5.58 -4.62 -20.11
C ALA A 37 4.33 -5.49 -19.95
N PRO A 38 4.07 -6.05 -18.76
CA PRO A 38 2.84 -6.74 -18.50
C PRO A 38 1.63 -5.82 -18.76
N SER A 39 0.55 -6.38 -19.30
CA SER A 39 -0.70 -5.62 -19.54
C SER A 39 -1.24 -4.96 -18.27
N ARG A 40 -0.91 -5.52 -17.10
CA ARG A 40 -1.27 -5.01 -15.77
C ARG A 40 -0.41 -3.83 -15.29
N ALA A 41 0.72 -3.52 -15.93
CA ALA A 41 1.59 -2.39 -15.58
C ALA A 41 0.95 -1.08 -16.04
N SER A 42 0.07 -0.50 -15.22
CA SER A 42 -0.69 0.69 -15.64
C SER A 42 -1.21 1.56 -14.49
N ARG A 43 -0.66 1.46 -13.27
CA ARG A 43 -1.06 2.32 -12.15
C ARG A 43 0.07 3.27 -11.80
N ALA A 44 -0.21 4.59 -11.85
CA ALA A 44 0.69 5.61 -11.32
C ALA A 44 0.79 5.49 -9.79
N VAL A 45 1.98 5.68 -9.26
CA VAL A 45 2.23 5.81 -7.83
C VAL A 45 2.98 7.10 -7.53
N ASN A 46 2.75 7.67 -6.36
CA ASN A 46 3.42 8.85 -5.87
C ASN A 46 4.03 8.56 -4.51
N ALA A 47 5.04 9.32 -4.11
CA ALA A 47 5.52 9.26 -2.73
C ALA A 47 4.37 9.51 -1.76
N GLY A 48 4.26 8.69 -0.72
CA GLY A 48 3.15 8.75 0.23
C GLY A 48 1.88 8.00 -0.19
N SER A 49 1.82 7.43 -1.40
CA SER A 49 0.74 6.51 -1.78
C SER A 49 0.81 5.22 -0.96
N VAL A 50 -0.34 4.58 -0.75
CA VAL A 50 -0.41 3.25 -0.15
C VAL A 50 -1.00 2.29 -1.18
N LEU A 51 -0.24 1.23 -1.49
CA LEU A 51 -0.71 0.12 -2.30
C LEU A 51 -1.52 -0.85 -1.44
N PHE A 52 -2.72 -1.21 -1.87
CA PHE A 52 -3.54 -2.23 -1.23
C PHE A 52 -3.89 -3.31 -2.25
N SER A 53 -3.47 -4.57 -2.02
CA SER A 53 -3.76 -5.66 -2.96
C SER A 53 -5.25 -6.01 -2.97
N PHE A 54 -5.84 -6.07 -4.17
CA PHE A 54 -7.18 -6.62 -4.36
C PHE A 54 -7.21 -8.13 -4.12
N VAL A 55 -6.12 -8.83 -4.45
CA VAL A 55 -6.03 -10.28 -4.39
C VAL A 55 -5.56 -10.72 -3.01
N ARG A 56 -6.30 -11.64 -2.41
CA ARG A 56 -5.98 -12.23 -1.10
C ARG A 56 -5.62 -11.15 -0.06
N PRO A 57 -6.52 -10.19 0.22
CA PRO A 57 -6.22 -9.07 1.11
C PRO A 57 -5.79 -9.53 2.51
N TYR A 58 -6.20 -10.73 2.96
CA TYR A 58 -5.73 -11.35 4.20
C TYR A 58 -4.23 -11.62 4.25
N LEU A 59 -3.54 -11.69 3.11
CA LEU A 59 -2.08 -11.78 3.06
C LEU A 59 -1.39 -10.45 3.32
N LYS A 60 -2.15 -9.36 3.44
CA LYS A 60 -1.65 -8.01 3.75
C LYS A 60 -0.53 -7.55 2.81
N ASN A 61 -0.63 -7.85 1.50
CA ASN A 61 0.24 -7.24 0.50
C ASN A 61 -0.12 -5.76 0.35
N ILE A 62 0.26 -4.98 1.35
CA ILE A 62 0.02 -3.54 1.49
C ILE A 62 1.38 -2.90 1.64
N ALA A 63 1.64 -1.80 0.94
CA ALA A 63 2.92 -1.10 1.05
C ALA A 63 2.78 0.42 0.96
N TYR A 64 3.56 1.12 1.77
CA TYR A 64 3.78 2.56 1.63
C TYR A 64 4.81 2.82 0.53
N ILE A 65 4.54 3.80 -0.34
CA ILE A 65 5.46 4.21 -1.40
C ILE A 65 6.40 5.28 -0.85
N GLU A 66 7.66 4.89 -0.67
CA GLU A 66 8.75 5.81 -0.32
C GLU A 66 9.15 6.66 -1.52
N ASP A 67 9.84 7.78 -1.30
CA ASP A 67 10.24 8.71 -2.37
C ASP A 67 11.07 8.05 -3.48
N ILE A 68 11.90 7.07 -3.11
CA ILE A 68 12.70 6.28 -4.07
C ILE A 68 11.87 5.53 -5.11
N HIS A 69 10.60 5.21 -4.78
CA HIS A 69 9.71 4.43 -5.65
C HIS A 69 8.63 5.27 -6.35
N LYS A 70 8.65 6.59 -6.21
CA LYS A 70 7.59 7.49 -6.73
C LYS A 70 7.42 7.47 -8.26
N ASN A 71 8.40 7.00 -9.00
CA ASN A 71 8.36 6.91 -10.45
C ASN A 71 8.03 5.51 -10.97
N CYS A 72 7.87 4.54 -10.08
CA CYS A 72 7.50 3.18 -10.45
C CYS A 72 6.08 3.13 -11.05
N ILE A 73 5.80 2.07 -11.76
CA ILE A 73 4.46 1.73 -12.25
C ILE A 73 3.98 0.49 -11.52
N ALA A 74 2.82 0.58 -10.89
CA ALA A 74 2.26 -0.55 -10.16
C ALA A 74 1.27 -1.35 -11.02
N SER A 75 1.07 -2.61 -10.59
CA SER A 75 0.09 -3.53 -11.16
C SER A 75 -1.35 -3.07 -10.93
N THR A 76 -2.24 -3.36 -11.87
CA THR A 76 -3.69 -3.26 -11.67
C THR A 76 -4.23 -4.15 -10.56
N GLY A 77 -3.42 -5.07 -10.02
CA GLY A 77 -3.73 -5.86 -8.83
C GLY A 77 -3.78 -5.07 -7.54
N PHE A 78 -3.35 -3.79 -7.57
CA PHE A 78 -3.43 -2.88 -6.42
C PHE A 78 -4.49 -1.80 -6.59
N TYR A 79 -5.14 -1.48 -5.50
CA TYR A 79 -5.76 -0.17 -5.27
C TYR A 79 -4.68 0.80 -4.79
N ILE A 80 -4.63 1.98 -5.40
CA ILE A 80 -3.66 3.03 -5.03
C ILE A 80 -4.42 4.06 -4.18
N CYS A 81 -4.13 4.07 -2.88
CA CYS A 81 -4.63 5.09 -1.97
C CYS A 81 -3.71 6.30 -2.02
N ASN A 82 -4.26 7.46 -2.37
CA ASN A 82 -3.54 8.73 -2.37
C ASN A 82 -4.12 9.65 -1.30
N SER A 83 -3.28 10.33 -0.55
CA SER A 83 -3.73 11.40 0.34
C SER A 83 -4.18 12.61 -0.49
N ASN A 84 -5.25 13.27 -0.07
CA ASN A 84 -5.85 14.41 -0.76
C ASN A 84 -5.75 15.71 0.05
N GLY A 85 -4.74 15.80 0.92
CA GLY A 85 -4.54 16.96 1.80
C GLY A 85 -5.38 16.94 3.10
N THR A 86 -6.49 16.19 3.14
CA THR A 86 -7.30 16.00 4.35
C THR A 86 -6.77 14.84 5.19
N LEU A 87 -6.16 13.87 4.54
CA LEU A 87 -5.66 12.63 5.13
C LEU A 87 -4.12 12.65 5.11
N HIS A 88 -3.50 12.57 6.28
CA HIS A 88 -2.05 12.47 6.40
C HIS A 88 -1.57 11.12 5.84
N SER A 89 -0.58 11.11 4.96
CA SER A 89 -0.16 9.89 4.23
C SER A 89 0.27 8.74 5.17
N THR A 90 1.02 9.05 6.22
CA THR A 90 1.44 8.03 7.21
C THR A 90 0.26 7.54 8.06
N PHE A 91 -0.70 8.43 8.40
CA PHE A 91 -1.93 8.00 9.06
C PHE A 91 -2.75 7.06 8.16
N MET A 92 -2.90 7.42 6.88
CA MET A 92 -3.55 6.57 5.88
C MET A 92 -2.88 5.19 5.80
N TYR A 93 -1.56 5.14 5.82
CA TYR A 93 -0.81 3.89 5.82
C TYR A 93 -1.17 3.02 7.04
N TYR A 94 -1.10 3.56 8.26
CA TYR A 94 -1.46 2.80 9.47
C TYR A 94 -2.93 2.37 9.48
N LEU A 95 -3.82 3.21 8.96
CA LEU A 95 -5.22 2.87 8.82
C LEU A 95 -5.42 1.67 7.87
N MET A 96 -4.77 1.70 6.70
CA MET A 96 -4.93 0.65 5.69
C MET A 96 -4.33 -0.70 6.10
N ILE A 97 -3.28 -0.73 6.93
CA ILE A 97 -2.72 -1.99 7.47
C ILE A 97 -3.44 -2.47 8.74
N SER A 98 -4.34 -1.67 9.30
CA SER A 98 -5.04 -2.02 10.55
C SER A 98 -5.92 -3.27 10.38
N GLU A 99 -6.07 -4.04 11.47
CA GLU A 99 -6.98 -5.18 11.49
C GLU A 99 -8.43 -4.76 11.18
N TYR A 100 -8.84 -3.57 11.60
CA TYR A 100 -10.18 -3.05 11.30
C TYR A 100 -10.45 -2.99 9.79
N VAL A 101 -9.50 -2.47 8.99
CA VAL A 101 -9.65 -2.37 7.54
C VAL A 101 -9.47 -3.73 6.87
N VAL A 102 -8.42 -4.46 7.20
CA VAL A 102 -8.11 -5.74 6.56
C VAL A 102 -9.20 -6.77 6.82
N GLN A 103 -9.60 -6.96 8.09
CA GLN A 103 -10.66 -7.92 8.45
C GLN A 103 -12.03 -7.48 7.91
N GLY A 104 -12.32 -6.18 7.94
CA GLY A 104 -13.55 -5.64 7.38
C GLY A 104 -13.65 -5.89 5.87
N LEU A 105 -12.58 -5.66 5.12
CA LEU A 105 -12.55 -5.89 3.68
C LEU A 105 -12.55 -7.39 3.32
N ASN A 106 -11.98 -8.24 4.15
CA ASN A 106 -11.99 -9.70 3.94
C ASN A 106 -13.41 -10.29 3.85
N GLN A 107 -14.41 -9.63 4.45
CA GLN A 107 -15.82 -10.07 4.36
C GLN A 107 -16.38 -10.02 2.94
N PHE A 108 -15.77 -9.24 2.05
CA PHE A 108 -16.21 -9.08 0.67
C PHE A 108 -15.47 -9.97 -0.33
N ILE A 109 -14.59 -10.84 0.14
CA ILE A 109 -13.80 -11.74 -0.72
C ILE A 109 -14.71 -12.64 -1.53
N LYS A 110 -14.45 -12.71 -2.84
CA LYS A 110 -15.12 -13.61 -3.80
C LYS A 110 -14.09 -14.33 -4.67
N GLY A 111 -14.47 -15.50 -5.16
CA GLY A 111 -13.66 -16.33 -6.07
C GLY A 111 -12.84 -17.39 -5.33
N ASP A 112 -12.81 -18.59 -5.92
CA ASP A 112 -12.17 -19.77 -5.30
C ASP A 112 -10.67 -19.83 -5.58
N ASN A 113 -10.26 -19.67 -6.84
CA ASN A 113 -8.85 -19.79 -7.25
C ASN A 113 -8.03 -18.51 -6.99
N SER A 114 -8.68 -17.34 -7.10
CA SER A 114 -8.05 -16.06 -6.87
C SER A 114 -8.95 -15.17 -6.01
N PRO A 115 -9.08 -15.47 -4.70
CA PRO A 115 -9.94 -14.74 -3.80
C PRO A 115 -9.59 -13.25 -3.82
N SER A 116 -10.57 -12.41 -4.13
CA SER A 116 -10.31 -10.98 -4.32
C SER A 116 -11.50 -10.12 -3.87
N ILE A 117 -11.19 -8.85 -3.59
CA ILE A 117 -12.16 -7.78 -3.37
C ILE A 117 -12.16 -6.82 -4.55
N THR A 118 -13.15 -5.96 -4.62
CA THR A 118 -13.31 -4.98 -5.69
C THR A 118 -12.89 -3.58 -5.23
N LYS A 119 -12.70 -2.68 -6.20
CA LYS A 119 -12.53 -1.25 -5.95
C LYS A 119 -13.66 -0.68 -5.08
N ASP A 120 -14.90 -1.04 -5.40
CA ASP A 120 -16.09 -0.54 -4.69
C ASP A 120 -16.12 -0.98 -3.22
N ASN A 121 -15.58 -2.17 -2.91
CA ASN A 121 -15.47 -2.61 -1.51
C ASN A 121 -14.54 -1.70 -0.72
N ILE A 122 -13.41 -1.27 -1.31
CA ILE A 122 -12.47 -0.35 -0.67
C ILE A 122 -13.08 1.05 -0.58
N GLU A 123 -13.67 1.58 -1.65
CA GLU A 123 -14.16 2.95 -1.70
C GLU A 123 -15.41 3.18 -0.82
N ASN A 124 -16.23 2.15 -0.62
CA ASN A 124 -17.43 2.24 0.21
C ASN A 124 -17.24 1.75 1.65
N TRP A 125 -16.03 1.32 2.04
CA TRP A 125 -15.76 0.97 3.42
C TRP A 125 -15.76 2.22 4.30
N LEU A 126 -16.27 2.10 5.53
CA LEU A 126 -16.31 3.22 6.48
C LEU A 126 -14.99 3.36 7.21
N TYR A 127 -14.25 4.41 6.92
CA TYR A 127 -12.96 4.69 7.52
C TYR A 127 -13.10 5.68 8.68
N PRO A 128 -12.52 5.40 9.88
CA PRO A 128 -12.45 6.36 10.96
C PRO A 128 -11.39 7.41 10.65
N ILE A 129 -11.81 8.60 10.24
CA ILE A 129 -10.90 9.70 9.88
C ILE A 129 -11.07 10.84 10.88
N PRO A 130 -10.19 10.96 11.90
CA PRO A 130 -10.21 12.05 12.83
C PRO A 130 -9.69 13.35 12.22
N PRO A 131 -9.85 14.50 12.89
CA PRO A 131 -9.25 15.77 12.47
C PRO A 131 -7.73 15.64 12.29
N GLN A 132 -7.16 16.45 11.39
CA GLN A 132 -5.72 16.34 11.03
C GLN A 132 -4.76 16.42 12.22
N ALA A 133 -5.06 17.27 13.21
CA ALA A 133 -4.23 17.36 14.42
C ALA A 133 -4.18 16.02 15.18
N GLU A 134 -5.31 15.31 15.23
CA GLU A 134 -5.39 13.99 15.85
C GLU A 134 -4.67 12.92 15.00
N GLN A 135 -4.79 12.97 13.68
CA GLN A 135 -4.02 12.08 12.79
C GLN A 135 -2.51 12.18 13.07
N LYS A 136 -1.98 13.40 13.18
CA LYS A 136 -0.56 13.63 13.50
C LYS A 136 -0.19 13.06 14.87
N ARG A 137 -1.00 13.34 15.90
CA ARG A 137 -0.78 12.83 17.25
C ARG A 137 -0.77 11.30 17.30
N ILE A 138 -1.65 10.64 16.57
CA ILE A 138 -1.68 9.18 16.45
C ILE A 138 -0.39 8.67 15.79
N VAL A 139 0.04 9.27 14.68
CA VAL A 139 1.28 8.89 13.98
C VAL A 139 2.51 9.06 14.87
N GLU A 140 2.61 10.18 15.58
CA GLU A 140 3.69 10.44 16.53
C GLU A 140 3.73 9.37 17.62
N LYS A 141 2.56 9.04 18.19
CA LYS A 141 2.48 8.02 19.25
C LYS A 141 2.85 6.63 18.76
N ILE A 142 2.44 6.25 17.55
CA ILE A 142 2.83 4.98 16.93
C ILE A 142 4.35 4.95 16.73
N SER A 143 4.95 6.03 16.24
CA SER A 143 6.40 6.13 16.03
C SER A 143 7.18 6.01 17.33
N GLU A 144 6.72 6.67 18.41
CA GLU A 144 7.32 6.51 19.74
C GLU A 144 7.32 5.06 20.22
N LEU A 145 6.18 4.36 20.03
CA LEU A 145 6.06 2.97 20.47
C LEU A 145 6.98 2.04 19.67
N PHE A 146 7.10 2.22 18.36
CA PHE A 146 8.04 1.45 17.54
C PHE A 146 9.48 1.68 17.98
N ASN A 147 9.88 2.92 18.25
CA ASN A 147 11.22 3.23 18.74
C ASN A 147 11.51 2.52 20.08
N VAL A 148 10.54 2.46 20.99
CA VAL A 148 10.69 1.74 22.26
C VAL A 148 10.86 0.24 22.01
N ILE A 149 10.09 -0.36 21.12
CA ILE A 149 10.18 -1.78 20.77
C ILE A 149 11.57 -2.09 20.18
N GLU A 150 12.02 -1.31 19.19
CA GLU A 150 13.34 -1.48 18.57
C GLU A 150 14.49 -1.40 19.58
N ASN A 151 14.42 -0.44 20.51
CA ASN A 151 15.42 -0.30 21.58
C ASN A 151 15.42 -1.51 22.53
N LEU A 152 14.26 -2.05 22.85
CA LEU A 152 14.14 -3.26 23.66
C LEU A 152 14.71 -4.49 22.93
N GLU A 153 14.40 -4.68 21.66
CA GLU A 153 14.95 -5.76 20.86
C GLU A 153 16.47 -5.71 20.76
N GLN A 154 17.06 -4.50 20.61
CA GLN A 154 18.50 -4.32 20.59
C GLN A 154 19.15 -4.60 21.94
N SER A 155 18.46 -4.38 23.05
CA SER A 155 18.97 -4.64 24.40
C SER A 155 18.93 -6.11 24.81
N LEU A 156 18.17 -6.94 24.07
CA LEU A 156 18.02 -8.39 24.31
C LEU A 156 18.98 -9.25 23.47
N ASN A 157 19.65 -8.66 22.49
CA ASN A 157 20.65 -9.32 21.62
C ASN A 157 22.06 -8.95 22.05
#